data_65b48720f571f4dadaa3c4279897435b
#
_entry.id   65b48720f571f4dadaa3c4279897435b
#
_cell.length_a   1.000
_cell.length_b   1.000
_cell.length_c   1.000
_cell.angle_alpha   90.00
_cell.angle_beta   90.00
_cell.angle_gamma   90.00
#
_symmetry.space_group_name_H-M   'P 1'
#
loop_
_entity.id
_entity.type
_entity.pdbx_description
1 polymer ?
#
loop_
_entity_poly.entity_id
_entity_poly.type
_entity_poly.pdbx_seq_one_letter_code
_entity_poly.pdbx_strand_id
1 'polypeptide(L)'
;MKFAFFVSAIGLGLIGPLGAEEPAPAAQKPAPQMIFFLGDSITKAGGYVRIIKDELVKQNPANPPQIHNFGHMSETVSGLSEAYHPGRRPCVLNWVDAVLAEKPNWVVVCYGINDGIYHPFNEKRFAAYQAGIKTLIKKVNAAGARLVILTPPPFASAGPPFPPGTDAAAREALLAKANAEAEAEAEKDPTKFGYRSPYAYYDQVLARYCKWLLTLDGRDGVSVVDIRTPMLARIKETHGGDAIHPNARGHAIMAETFLKQWPAIQAKAKYRSASPNRKQDKPPVVPPPNSVTVEPRHS
;
A
#
# COMPACT_ATOMS: atom_id res chain seq x y z
N MET A 1 97.43 -12.58 39.94
CA MET A 1 96.19 -12.86 40.68
C MET A 1 95.30 -11.66 40.50
N LYS A 2 94.24 -11.79 39.63
CA LYS A 2 93.27 -10.70 39.40
C LYS A 2 91.90 -11.19 39.88
N PHE A 3 91.37 -10.51 40.91
CA PHE A 3 90.03 -10.75 41.40
C PHE A 3 88.99 -9.98 40.52
N ALA A 4 88.05 -10.65 40.03
CA ALA A 4 86.89 -10.01 39.32
C ALA A 4 85.70 -9.91 40.29
N PHE A 5 85.20 -8.66 40.47
CA PHE A 5 84.01 -8.41 41.22
C PHE A 5 82.76 -8.56 40.28
N PHE A 6 81.85 -9.38 40.69
CA PHE A 6 80.52 -9.46 40.05
C PHE A 6 79.57 -8.49 40.75
N VAL A 7 79.06 -7.50 40.02
CA VAL A 7 77.99 -6.62 40.49
C VAL A 7 76.67 -7.18 39.96
N SER A 8 75.79 -7.60 40.87
CA SER A 8 74.45 -8.07 40.56
C SER A 8 73.51 -6.87 40.46
N ALA A 9 72.93 -6.60 39.27
CA ALA A 9 71.91 -5.58 39.04
C ALA A 9 70.52 -6.15 39.36
N ILE A 10 69.90 -5.60 40.38
CA ILE A 10 68.49 -5.86 40.74
C ILE A 10 67.61 -5.07 39.77
N GLY A 11 66.91 -5.74 38.87
CA GLY A 11 65.97 -5.13 37.97
C GLY A 11 64.69 -4.70 38.71
N LEU A 12 64.44 -3.42 38.75
CA LEU A 12 63.13 -2.86 39.18
C LEU A 12 62.10 -3.07 38.09
N GLY A 13 61.14 -3.99 38.27
CA GLY A 13 60.03 -4.18 37.38
C GLY A 13 59.07 -2.98 37.43
N LEU A 14 59.00 -2.23 36.34
CA LEU A 14 57.97 -1.23 36.10
C LEU A 14 56.61 -1.93 35.90
N ILE A 15 55.74 -1.81 36.91
CA ILE A 15 54.30 -2.16 36.75
C ILE A 15 53.69 -1.04 35.90
N GLY A 16 53.47 -1.33 34.61
CA GLY A 16 52.71 -0.44 33.72
C GLY A 16 51.27 -0.26 34.22
N PRO A 17 50.62 0.90 33.96
CA PRO A 17 49.24 1.09 34.37
C PRO A 17 48.35 0.04 33.68
N LEU A 18 47.46 -0.61 34.48
CA LEU A 18 46.36 -1.42 33.94
C LEU A 18 45.60 -0.56 32.95
N GLY A 19 45.60 -0.98 31.67
CA GLY A 19 44.82 -0.32 30.64
C GLY A 19 43.36 -0.33 31.07
N ALA A 20 42.77 0.86 31.21
CA ALA A 20 41.34 1.01 31.36
C ALA A 20 40.71 0.47 30.09
N GLU A 21 39.96 -0.62 30.21
CA GLU A 21 39.16 -1.21 29.12
C GLU A 21 38.22 -0.10 28.64
N GLU A 22 38.36 0.37 27.38
CA GLU A 22 37.42 1.32 26.79
C GLU A 22 36.02 0.67 26.82
N PRO A 23 35.00 1.41 27.31
CA PRO A 23 33.64 0.86 27.32
C PRO A 23 33.22 0.51 25.89
N ALA A 24 32.79 -0.72 25.69
CA ALA A 24 32.29 -1.19 24.41
C ALA A 24 31.26 -0.19 23.84
N PRO A 25 31.33 0.17 22.53
CA PRO A 25 30.44 1.15 21.95
C PRO A 25 28.98 0.73 22.21
N ALA A 26 28.22 1.63 22.82
CA ALA A 26 26.80 1.40 23.12
C ALA A 26 26.11 0.94 21.86
N ALA A 27 25.42 -0.22 21.91
CA ALA A 27 24.71 -0.80 20.79
C ALA A 27 23.75 0.26 20.20
N GLN A 28 24.04 0.69 18.98
CA GLN A 28 23.20 1.69 18.29
C GLN A 28 21.78 1.15 18.16
N LYS A 29 20.80 1.93 18.63
CA LYS A 29 19.39 1.60 18.50
C LYS A 29 19.05 1.42 17.02
N PRO A 30 18.38 0.33 16.62
CA PRO A 30 18.01 0.13 15.22
C PRO A 30 17.15 1.29 14.72
N ALA A 31 17.36 1.72 13.47
CA ALA A 31 16.56 2.76 12.86
C ALA A 31 15.07 2.38 12.88
N PRO A 32 14.16 3.34 13.10
CA PRO A 32 12.72 3.08 13.08
C PRO A 32 12.28 2.58 11.71
N GLN A 33 11.30 1.67 11.70
CA GLN A 33 10.72 1.21 10.45
C GLN A 33 9.95 2.34 9.77
N MET A 34 10.16 2.50 8.46
CA MET A 34 9.44 3.46 7.63
C MET A 34 8.35 2.73 6.85
N ILE A 35 7.09 3.14 7.02
CA ILE A 35 5.91 2.51 6.41
C ILE A 35 5.15 3.57 5.62
N PHE A 36 5.01 3.36 4.31
CA PHE A 36 4.32 4.28 3.42
C PHE A 36 2.96 3.72 3.01
N PHE A 37 1.94 4.53 3.11
CA PHE A 37 0.59 4.23 2.65
C PHE A 37 0.31 4.99 1.36
N LEU A 38 0.00 4.26 0.29
CA LEU A 38 -0.36 4.77 -1.03
C LEU A 38 -1.81 4.35 -1.34
N GLY A 39 -2.54 5.19 -2.01
CA GLY A 39 -3.93 4.90 -2.37
C GLY A 39 -4.66 6.15 -2.83
N ASP A 40 -5.95 6.00 -3.00
CA ASP A 40 -6.85 7.04 -3.49
C ASP A 40 -7.38 7.97 -2.37
N SER A 41 -8.57 8.56 -2.59
CA SER A 41 -9.24 9.44 -1.63
C SER A 41 -9.48 8.81 -0.27
N ILE A 42 -9.71 7.49 -0.21
CA ILE A 42 -9.96 6.75 1.03
C ILE A 42 -8.68 6.73 1.89
N THR A 43 -7.54 6.50 1.26
CA THR A 43 -6.23 6.57 1.92
C THR A 43 -5.90 8.01 2.30
N LYS A 44 -6.14 8.98 1.40
CA LYS A 44 -5.92 10.42 1.66
C LYS A 44 -6.71 10.91 2.87
N ALA A 45 -7.96 10.48 3.05
CA ALA A 45 -8.78 10.82 4.22
C ALA A 45 -8.12 10.37 5.53
N GLY A 46 -7.28 9.34 5.50
CA GLY A 46 -6.36 8.97 6.56
C GLY A 46 -7.00 8.25 7.75
N GLY A 47 -8.31 7.98 7.74
CA GLY A 47 -8.99 7.40 8.89
C GLY A 47 -8.36 6.09 9.35
N TYR A 48 -8.26 5.09 8.48
CA TYR A 48 -7.64 3.81 8.81
C TYR A 48 -6.12 3.91 9.03
N VAL A 49 -5.42 4.78 8.28
CA VAL A 49 -3.97 4.98 8.42
C VAL A 49 -3.63 5.52 9.80
N ARG A 50 -4.43 6.48 10.30
CA ARG A 50 -4.25 7.06 11.64
C ARG A 50 -4.42 5.99 12.72
N ILE A 51 -5.48 5.18 12.65
CA ILE A 51 -5.73 4.10 13.62
C ILE A 51 -4.56 3.11 13.63
N ILE A 52 -4.08 2.69 12.45
CA ILE A 52 -2.91 1.81 12.32
C ILE A 52 -1.67 2.46 12.94
N LYS A 53 -1.42 3.73 12.64
CA LYS A 53 -0.28 4.48 13.18
C LYS A 53 -0.31 4.51 14.71
N ASP A 54 -1.43 4.92 15.27
CA ASP A 54 -1.58 5.07 16.72
C ASP A 54 -1.34 3.74 17.45
N GLU A 55 -1.86 2.65 16.89
CA GLU A 55 -1.70 1.32 17.48
C GLU A 55 -0.25 0.79 17.33
N LEU A 56 0.41 0.95 16.17
CA LEU A 56 1.79 0.49 15.97
C LEU A 56 2.81 1.31 16.80
N VAL A 57 2.56 2.60 16.99
CA VAL A 57 3.35 3.45 17.90
C VAL A 57 3.20 2.99 19.34
N LYS A 58 1.96 2.71 19.77
CA LYS A 58 1.66 2.19 21.13
C LYS A 58 2.31 0.83 21.37
N GLN A 59 2.34 -0.05 20.38
CA GLN A 59 2.97 -1.38 20.48
C GLN A 59 4.50 -1.32 20.54
N ASN A 60 5.12 -0.27 20.03
CA ASN A 60 6.57 -0.12 20.04
C ASN A 60 7.03 1.31 20.44
N PRO A 61 6.76 1.73 21.69
CA PRO A 61 7.04 3.09 22.13
C PRO A 61 8.54 3.40 22.20
N ALA A 62 9.37 2.39 22.37
CA ALA A 62 10.83 2.56 22.43
C ALA A 62 11.47 2.82 21.04
N ASN A 63 10.84 2.34 19.95
CA ASN A 63 11.27 2.56 18.58
C ASN A 63 10.06 2.62 17.63
N PRO A 64 9.23 3.67 17.74
CA PRO A 64 7.98 3.77 16.99
C PRO A 64 8.24 3.84 15.49
N PRO A 65 7.41 3.19 14.65
CA PRO A 65 7.54 3.29 13.20
C PRO A 65 7.19 4.69 12.71
N GLN A 66 7.89 5.13 11.66
CA GLN A 66 7.54 6.34 10.91
C GLN A 66 6.51 5.97 9.84
N ILE A 67 5.31 6.54 9.93
CA ILE A 67 4.21 6.25 9.03
C ILE A 67 3.85 7.50 8.24
N HIS A 68 3.87 7.39 6.90
CA HIS A 68 3.57 8.46 5.97
C HIS A 68 2.39 8.06 5.08
N ASN A 69 1.47 9.02 4.90
CA ASN A 69 0.29 8.85 4.05
C ASN A 69 0.44 9.65 2.77
N PHE A 70 0.54 8.95 1.64
CA PHE A 70 0.66 9.49 0.29
C PHE A 70 -0.61 9.24 -0.55
N GLY A 71 -1.78 9.18 0.06
CA GLY A 71 -3.05 9.06 -0.66
C GLY A 71 -3.35 10.28 -1.52
N HIS A 72 -3.85 10.06 -2.73
CA HIS A 72 -4.27 11.11 -3.67
C HIS A 72 -5.74 10.95 -4.08
N MET A 73 -6.45 12.09 -4.22
CA MET A 73 -7.85 12.08 -4.69
C MET A 73 -7.94 11.44 -6.08
N SER A 74 -8.95 10.59 -6.27
CA SER A 74 -9.28 9.96 -7.55
C SER A 74 -8.18 9.09 -8.17
N GLU A 75 -7.11 8.78 -7.45
CA GLU A 75 -5.95 8.08 -7.99
C GLU A 75 -6.26 6.63 -8.38
N THR A 76 -5.58 6.17 -9.42
CA THR A 76 -5.62 4.82 -9.96
C THR A 76 -4.22 4.23 -10.07
N VAL A 77 -4.13 2.92 -10.19
CA VAL A 77 -2.90 2.23 -10.62
C VAL A 77 -2.96 1.88 -12.11
N SER A 78 -4.16 1.86 -12.70
CA SER A 78 -4.40 1.54 -14.11
C SER A 78 -4.08 2.69 -15.06
N GLY A 79 -4.10 3.95 -14.57
CA GLY A 79 -3.99 5.15 -15.40
C GLY A 79 -5.24 5.43 -16.25
N LEU A 80 -6.35 4.71 -15.99
CA LEU A 80 -7.61 4.91 -16.69
C LEU A 80 -8.39 6.08 -16.07
N SER A 81 -9.23 6.71 -16.90
CA SER A 81 -10.12 7.77 -16.50
C SER A 81 -11.38 7.74 -17.37
N GLU A 82 -12.53 7.99 -16.78
CA GLU A 82 -13.77 8.16 -17.52
C GLU A 82 -13.77 9.47 -18.32
N ALA A 83 -14.61 9.53 -19.35
CA ALA A 83 -14.61 10.62 -20.34
C ALA A 83 -14.91 12.00 -19.74
N TYR A 84 -15.71 12.06 -18.67
CA TYR A 84 -16.14 13.32 -18.04
C TYR A 84 -15.55 13.57 -16.64
N HIS A 85 -14.54 12.80 -16.24
CA HIS A 85 -13.83 13.09 -14.99
C HIS A 85 -13.19 14.50 -15.06
N PRO A 86 -13.31 15.32 -14.02
CA PRO A 86 -12.66 16.63 -14.01
C PRO A 86 -11.12 16.50 -14.12
N GLY A 87 -10.60 16.73 -15.31
CA GLY A 87 -9.24 16.36 -15.66
C GLY A 87 -9.05 14.84 -15.74
N ARG A 88 -7.86 14.39 -16.12
CA ARG A 88 -7.52 12.96 -16.11
C ARG A 88 -7.25 12.50 -14.67
N ARG A 89 -7.69 11.31 -14.31
CA ARG A 89 -7.34 10.71 -13.02
C ARG A 89 -5.83 10.60 -12.86
N PRO A 90 -5.28 10.94 -11.69
CA PRO A 90 -3.86 10.72 -11.41
C PRO A 90 -3.56 9.22 -11.39
N CYS A 91 -2.31 8.88 -11.70
CA CYS A 91 -1.82 7.50 -11.68
C CYS A 91 -0.57 7.43 -10.82
N VAL A 92 -0.59 6.55 -9.82
CA VAL A 92 0.53 6.36 -8.87
C VAL A 92 1.84 6.00 -9.57
N LEU A 93 1.78 5.30 -10.70
CA LEU A 93 2.98 4.88 -11.43
C LEU A 93 3.80 6.04 -12.00
N ASN A 94 3.21 7.24 -12.10
CA ASN A 94 3.89 8.43 -12.61
C ASN A 94 4.81 9.11 -11.58
N TRP A 95 4.61 8.82 -10.27
CA TRP A 95 5.35 9.52 -9.22
C TRP A 95 5.90 8.60 -8.12
N VAL A 96 5.48 7.33 -8.06
CA VAL A 96 5.86 6.41 -6.99
C VAL A 96 7.37 6.23 -6.84
N ASP A 97 8.14 6.35 -7.92
CA ASP A 97 9.61 6.22 -7.88
C ASP A 97 10.25 7.28 -6.97
N ALA A 98 9.71 8.50 -6.95
CA ALA A 98 10.19 9.56 -6.05
C ALA A 98 9.99 9.19 -4.56
N VAL A 99 8.85 8.59 -4.24
CA VAL A 99 8.55 8.12 -2.88
C VAL A 99 9.40 6.90 -2.51
N LEU A 100 9.60 5.98 -3.44
CA LEU A 100 10.44 4.80 -3.21
C LEU A 100 11.94 5.14 -3.04
N ALA A 101 12.38 6.28 -3.57
CA ALA A 101 13.75 6.78 -3.36
C ALA A 101 14.06 7.05 -1.87
N GLU A 102 13.04 7.33 -1.04
CA GLU A 102 13.14 7.46 0.42
C GLU A 102 13.43 6.13 1.14
N LYS A 103 13.46 5.01 0.40
CA LYS A 103 13.78 3.66 0.90
C LYS A 103 12.90 3.18 2.06
N PRO A 104 11.58 3.18 1.90
CA PRO A 104 10.69 2.65 2.93
C PRO A 104 10.98 1.16 3.18
N ASN A 105 10.73 0.71 4.42
CA ASN A 105 10.76 -0.72 4.73
C ASN A 105 9.53 -1.43 4.19
N TRP A 106 8.38 -0.72 4.23
CA TRP A 106 7.09 -1.24 3.84
C TRP A 106 6.32 -0.21 3.01
N VAL A 107 5.64 -0.72 2.00
CA VAL A 107 4.65 0.03 1.22
C VAL A 107 3.32 -0.71 1.36
N VAL A 108 2.30 -0.01 1.84
CA VAL A 108 0.93 -0.51 1.96
C VAL A 108 0.08 0.21 0.93
N VAL A 109 -0.61 -0.51 0.07
CA VAL A 109 -1.39 0.10 -1.01
C VAL A 109 -2.85 -0.33 -0.96
N CYS A 110 -3.76 0.61 -1.31
CA CYS A 110 -5.19 0.35 -1.43
C CYS A 110 -5.70 1.03 -2.71
N TYR A 111 -5.74 0.26 -3.83
CA TYR A 111 -6.24 0.71 -5.13
C TYR A 111 -7.28 -0.25 -5.67
N GLY A 112 -8.16 0.24 -6.53
CA GLY A 112 -9.18 -0.54 -7.20
C GLY A 112 -10.53 0.15 -7.31
N ILE A 113 -10.92 0.94 -6.28
CA ILE A 113 -12.23 1.60 -6.27
C ILE A 113 -12.40 2.56 -7.45
N ASN A 114 -11.34 3.23 -7.89
CA ASN A 114 -11.35 4.11 -9.05
C ASN A 114 -10.92 3.42 -10.36
N ASP A 115 -10.24 2.28 -10.28
CA ASP A 115 -9.58 1.64 -11.43
C ASP A 115 -10.54 1.05 -12.44
N GLY A 116 -11.74 0.64 -12.01
CA GLY A 116 -12.82 0.25 -12.90
C GLY A 116 -13.55 1.43 -13.51
N ILE A 117 -13.17 2.67 -13.18
CA ILE A 117 -13.77 3.94 -13.63
C ILE A 117 -15.31 3.98 -13.50
N TYR A 118 -15.84 3.22 -12.54
CA TYR A 118 -17.27 3.07 -12.25
C TYR A 118 -18.12 2.53 -13.40
N HIS A 119 -17.47 1.91 -14.39
CA HIS A 119 -18.08 1.25 -15.54
C HIS A 119 -18.44 -0.21 -15.26
N PRO A 120 -19.26 -0.84 -16.12
CA PRO A 120 -19.45 -2.30 -16.14
C PRO A 120 -18.10 -3.02 -16.23
N PHE A 121 -18.07 -4.31 -15.87
CA PHE A 121 -16.84 -5.08 -16.01
C PHE A 121 -16.42 -5.21 -17.48
N ASN A 122 -15.15 -4.96 -17.75
CA ASN A 122 -14.55 -5.11 -19.08
C ASN A 122 -13.12 -5.67 -18.94
N GLU A 123 -12.81 -6.68 -19.75
CA GLU A 123 -11.50 -7.37 -19.68
C GLU A 123 -10.31 -6.43 -19.96
N LYS A 124 -10.45 -5.44 -20.85
CA LYS A 124 -9.37 -4.49 -21.14
C LYS A 124 -9.09 -3.58 -19.94
N ARG A 125 -10.16 -3.09 -19.26
CA ARG A 125 -10.03 -2.30 -18.02
C ARG A 125 -9.40 -3.14 -16.90
N PHE A 126 -9.84 -4.37 -16.77
CA PHE A 126 -9.29 -5.30 -15.79
C PHE A 126 -7.82 -5.62 -16.08
N ALA A 127 -7.45 -5.88 -17.33
CA ALA A 127 -6.06 -6.11 -17.73
C ALA A 127 -5.16 -4.89 -17.45
N ALA A 128 -5.67 -3.65 -17.65
CA ALA A 128 -4.93 -2.44 -17.30
C ALA A 128 -4.68 -2.33 -15.79
N TYR A 129 -5.68 -2.64 -14.96
CA TYR A 129 -5.53 -2.72 -13.51
C TYR A 129 -4.48 -3.76 -13.10
N GLN A 130 -4.58 -4.96 -13.65
CA GLN A 130 -3.61 -6.04 -13.39
C GLN A 130 -2.18 -5.64 -13.79
N ALA A 131 -2.01 -5.00 -14.94
CA ALA A 131 -0.71 -4.51 -15.41
C ALA A 131 -0.16 -3.43 -14.47
N GLY A 132 -1.01 -2.51 -14.01
CA GLY A 132 -0.64 -1.47 -13.06
C GLY A 132 -0.15 -2.05 -11.73
N ILE A 133 -0.90 -2.96 -11.13
CA ILE A 133 -0.52 -3.66 -9.88
C ILE A 133 0.80 -4.43 -10.06
N LYS A 134 0.95 -5.19 -11.16
CA LYS A 134 2.20 -5.92 -11.45
C LYS A 134 3.40 -4.98 -11.59
N THR A 135 3.20 -3.82 -12.21
CA THR A 135 4.24 -2.79 -12.35
C THR A 135 4.60 -2.20 -10.98
N LEU A 136 3.61 -1.90 -10.15
CA LEU A 136 3.83 -1.40 -8.80
C LEU A 136 4.60 -2.40 -7.94
N ILE A 137 4.25 -3.70 -8.00
CA ILE A 137 4.99 -4.79 -7.33
C ILE A 137 6.47 -4.77 -7.75
N LYS A 138 6.75 -4.68 -9.06
CA LYS A 138 8.13 -4.64 -9.57
C LYS A 138 8.90 -3.43 -9.03
N LYS A 139 8.29 -2.24 -9.05
CA LYS A 139 8.91 -1.00 -8.55
C LYS A 139 9.22 -1.08 -7.05
N VAL A 140 8.26 -1.52 -6.24
CA VAL A 140 8.44 -1.66 -4.78
C VAL A 140 9.53 -2.68 -4.46
N ASN A 141 9.53 -3.83 -5.13
CA ASN A 141 10.57 -4.85 -4.96
C ASN A 141 11.96 -4.36 -5.39
N ALA A 142 12.06 -3.63 -6.50
CA ALA A 142 13.32 -3.05 -6.97
C ALA A 142 13.89 -2.02 -5.97
N ALA A 143 13.03 -1.26 -5.29
CA ALA A 143 13.43 -0.36 -4.20
C ALA A 143 13.83 -1.10 -2.92
N GLY A 144 13.65 -2.43 -2.87
CA GLY A 144 13.96 -3.27 -1.72
C GLY A 144 12.95 -3.13 -0.57
N ALA A 145 11.82 -2.52 -0.80
CA ALA A 145 10.70 -2.45 0.11
C ALA A 145 9.83 -3.72 0.03
N ARG A 146 8.97 -3.90 1.02
CA ARG A 146 7.98 -4.97 1.08
C ARG A 146 6.61 -4.41 0.80
N LEU A 147 5.80 -5.15 0.04
CA LEU A 147 4.48 -4.69 -0.37
C LEU A 147 3.37 -5.42 0.37
N VAL A 148 2.44 -4.64 0.92
CA VAL A 148 1.15 -5.12 1.42
C VAL A 148 0.06 -4.48 0.57
N ILE A 149 -0.79 -5.30 -0.04
CA ILE A 149 -1.94 -4.84 -0.82
C ILE A 149 -3.19 -5.05 0.03
N LEU A 150 -3.93 -3.98 0.28
CA LEU A 150 -5.29 -4.05 0.81
C LEU A 150 -6.25 -4.24 -0.38
N THR A 151 -7.18 -5.17 -0.29
CA THR A 151 -8.27 -5.22 -1.28
C THR A 151 -9.05 -3.90 -1.24
N PRO A 152 -9.56 -3.38 -2.38
CA PRO A 152 -10.43 -2.21 -2.33
C PRO A 152 -11.66 -2.49 -1.44
N PRO A 153 -12.15 -1.49 -0.69
CA PRO A 153 -13.39 -1.61 0.08
C PRO A 153 -14.57 -1.89 -0.87
N PRO A 154 -15.71 -2.40 -0.35
CA PRO A 154 -16.90 -2.59 -1.16
C PRO A 154 -17.47 -1.25 -1.61
N PHE A 155 -18.12 -1.24 -2.77
CA PHE A 155 -18.96 -0.15 -3.22
C PHE A 155 -20.37 -0.34 -2.62
N ALA A 156 -20.83 0.60 -1.81
CA ALA A 156 -22.03 0.41 -0.97
C ALA A 156 -23.34 0.60 -1.72
N SER A 157 -23.38 0.34 -3.03
CA SER A 157 -24.60 0.26 -3.80
C SER A 157 -24.83 -1.20 -4.22
N ALA A 158 -25.93 -1.75 -3.75
CA ALA A 158 -26.28 -3.15 -4.04
C ALA A 158 -26.79 -3.38 -5.48
N GLY A 159 -27.01 -2.31 -6.25
CA GLY A 159 -27.73 -2.38 -7.52
C GLY A 159 -29.22 -2.71 -7.35
N PRO A 160 -29.97 -2.88 -8.45
CA PRO A 160 -31.35 -3.35 -8.41
C PRO A 160 -31.46 -4.71 -7.71
N PRO A 161 -32.51 -4.92 -6.89
CA PRO A 161 -32.70 -6.20 -6.23
C PRO A 161 -33.02 -7.29 -7.25
N PHE A 162 -32.57 -8.51 -6.96
CA PHE A 162 -32.94 -9.67 -7.75
C PHE A 162 -34.39 -10.11 -7.44
N PRO A 163 -35.10 -10.74 -8.41
CA PRO A 163 -36.41 -11.31 -8.13
C PRO A 163 -36.39 -12.26 -6.93
N PRO A 164 -37.44 -12.30 -6.12
CA PRO A 164 -37.53 -13.24 -5.00
C PRO A 164 -37.31 -14.69 -5.47
N GLY A 165 -36.58 -15.47 -4.68
CA GLY A 165 -36.29 -16.88 -5.01
C GLY A 165 -35.17 -17.10 -6.05
N THR A 166 -34.50 -16.03 -6.54
CA THR A 166 -33.38 -16.18 -7.45
C THR A 166 -32.19 -16.88 -6.74
N ASP A 167 -31.82 -18.05 -7.21
CA ASP A 167 -30.65 -18.80 -6.73
C ASP A 167 -29.31 -18.20 -7.20
N ALA A 168 -28.20 -18.78 -6.76
CA ALA A 168 -26.87 -18.26 -7.07
C ALA A 168 -26.55 -18.29 -8.58
N ALA A 169 -26.92 -19.35 -9.29
CA ALA A 169 -26.66 -19.51 -10.72
C ALA A 169 -27.49 -18.51 -11.54
N ALA A 170 -28.77 -18.35 -11.19
CA ALA A 170 -29.65 -17.37 -11.83
C ALA A 170 -29.17 -15.93 -11.57
N ARG A 171 -28.66 -15.63 -10.36
CA ARG A 171 -28.04 -14.33 -10.08
C ARG A 171 -26.83 -14.06 -10.95
N GLU A 172 -25.96 -15.04 -11.10
CA GLU A 172 -24.77 -14.92 -11.94
C GLU A 172 -25.14 -14.66 -13.40
N ALA A 173 -26.12 -15.37 -13.91
CA ALA A 173 -26.64 -15.17 -15.27
C ALA A 173 -27.25 -13.78 -15.48
N LEU A 174 -28.05 -13.29 -14.51
CA LEU A 174 -28.63 -11.94 -14.54
C LEU A 174 -27.55 -10.86 -14.49
N LEU A 175 -26.53 -11.03 -13.64
CA LEU A 175 -25.39 -10.10 -13.56
C LEU A 175 -24.58 -10.10 -14.86
N ALA A 176 -24.35 -11.26 -15.47
CA ALA A 176 -23.64 -11.36 -16.74
C ALA A 176 -24.41 -10.63 -17.85
N LYS A 177 -25.74 -10.84 -17.93
CA LYS A 177 -26.61 -10.15 -18.88
C LYS A 177 -26.61 -8.64 -18.67
N ALA A 178 -26.84 -8.19 -17.43
CA ALA A 178 -26.83 -6.77 -17.08
C ALA A 178 -25.49 -6.10 -17.40
N ASN A 179 -24.38 -6.81 -17.17
CA ASN A 179 -23.04 -6.30 -17.50
C ASN A 179 -22.86 -6.17 -19.03
N ALA A 180 -23.28 -7.16 -19.82
CA ALA A 180 -23.15 -7.11 -21.28
C ALA A 180 -23.98 -5.96 -21.88
N GLU A 181 -25.23 -5.77 -21.40
CA GLU A 181 -26.10 -4.68 -21.82
C GLU A 181 -25.49 -3.32 -21.49
N ALA A 182 -25.00 -3.14 -20.25
CA ALA A 182 -24.38 -1.91 -19.81
C ALA A 182 -23.05 -1.62 -20.54
N GLU A 183 -22.27 -2.65 -20.88
CA GLU A 183 -21.02 -2.46 -21.65
C GLU A 183 -21.34 -2.03 -23.08
N ALA A 184 -22.36 -2.60 -23.70
CA ALA A 184 -22.82 -2.16 -25.03
C ALA A 184 -23.35 -0.70 -25.02
N GLU A 185 -23.96 -0.24 -23.92
CA GLU A 185 -24.32 1.16 -23.72
C GLU A 185 -23.07 2.04 -23.57
N ALA A 186 -22.09 1.61 -22.78
CA ALA A 186 -20.84 2.33 -22.58
C ALA A 186 -20.00 2.47 -23.87
N GLU A 187 -20.08 1.49 -24.77
CA GLU A 187 -19.43 1.57 -26.09
C GLU A 187 -20.08 2.61 -27.00
N LYS A 188 -21.40 2.77 -26.92
CA LYS A 188 -22.15 3.77 -27.69
C LYS A 188 -21.98 5.17 -27.12
N ASP A 189 -21.96 5.28 -25.79
CA ASP A 189 -21.81 6.53 -25.06
C ASP A 189 -20.76 6.38 -23.92
N PRO A 190 -19.50 6.75 -24.17
CA PRO A 190 -18.44 6.71 -23.15
C PRO A 190 -18.71 7.58 -21.90
N THR A 191 -19.69 8.47 -21.96
CA THR A 191 -20.07 9.33 -20.82
C THR A 191 -21.16 8.71 -19.95
N LYS A 192 -21.76 7.59 -20.38
CA LYS A 192 -22.89 6.93 -19.71
C LYS A 192 -22.59 6.58 -18.25
N PHE A 193 -21.37 6.11 -17.99
CA PHE A 193 -20.94 5.70 -16.65
C PHE A 193 -19.73 6.51 -16.16
N GLY A 194 -19.55 6.56 -14.85
CA GLY A 194 -18.46 7.19 -14.15
C GLY A 194 -18.83 7.44 -12.69
N TYR A 195 -18.01 8.17 -11.96
CA TYR A 195 -18.24 8.36 -10.52
C TYR A 195 -19.55 9.07 -10.15
N ARG A 196 -20.09 9.93 -11.04
CA ARG A 196 -21.41 10.60 -10.86
C ARG A 196 -22.59 9.73 -11.24
N SER A 197 -22.37 8.80 -12.14
CA SER A 197 -23.36 7.86 -12.65
C SER A 197 -22.75 6.45 -12.69
N PRO A 198 -22.47 5.84 -11.53
CA PRO A 198 -21.80 4.55 -11.49
C PRO A 198 -22.69 3.45 -12.04
N TYR A 199 -22.06 2.44 -12.66
CA TYR A 199 -22.74 1.21 -13.02
C TYR A 199 -23.41 0.60 -11.77
N ALA A 200 -24.69 0.25 -11.90
CA ALA A 200 -25.52 -0.16 -10.77
C ALA A 200 -24.93 -1.35 -9.97
N TYR A 201 -24.26 -2.27 -10.66
CA TYR A 201 -23.61 -3.42 -10.05
C TYR A 201 -22.07 -3.25 -9.96
N TYR A 202 -21.58 -2.03 -9.78
CA TYR A 202 -20.14 -1.76 -9.72
C TYR A 202 -19.42 -2.53 -8.61
N ASP A 203 -20.12 -2.86 -7.52
CA ASP A 203 -19.57 -3.72 -6.47
C ASP A 203 -19.14 -5.11 -6.96
N GLN A 204 -19.82 -5.65 -7.97
CA GLN A 204 -19.47 -6.93 -8.60
C GLN A 204 -18.18 -6.81 -9.45
N VAL A 205 -17.93 -5.64 -10.03
CA VAL A 205 -16.65 -5.36 -10.71
C VAL A 205 -15.52 -5.41 -9.71
N LEU A 206 -15.68 -4.73 -8.56
CA LEU A 206 -14.68 -4.75 -7.47
C LEU A 206 -14.49 -6.14 -6.89
N ALA A 207 -15.54 -6.94 -6.78
CA ALA A 207 -15.43 -8.33 -6.31
C ALA A 207 -14.48 -9.16 -7.20
N ARG A 208 -14.52 -8.98 -8.53
CA ARG A 208 -13.62 -9.65 -9.47
C ARG A 208 -12.17 -9.16 -9.29
N TYR A 209 -11.96 -7.85 -9.07
CA TYR A 209 -10.65 -7.27 -8.80
C TYR A 209 -10.07 -7.85 -7.51
N CYS A 210 -10.85 -7.89 -6.43
CA CYS A 210 -10.46 -8.47 -5.15
C CYS A 210 -10.10 -9.95 -5.26
N LYS A 211 -10.95 -10.74 -5.95
CA LYS A 211 -10.69 -12.17 -6.19
C LYS A 211 -9.33 -12.40 -6.83
N TRP A 212 -8.98 -11.58 -7.83
CA TRP A 212 -7.66 -11.66 -8.44
C TRP A 212 -6.54 -11.22 -7.51
N LEU A 213 -6.69 -10.10 -6.77
CA LEU A 213 -5.67 -9.64 -5.82
C LEU A 213 -5.32 -10.72 -4.80
N LEU A 214 -6.31 -11.44 -4.27
CA LEU A 214 -6.10 -12.51 -3.31
C LEU A 214 -5.23 -13.64 -3.86
N THR A 215 -5.20 -13.85 -5.19
CA THR A 215 -4.29 -14.83 -5.81
C THR A 215 -2.81 -14.43 -5.77
N LEU A 216 -2.51 -13.17 -5.42
CA LEU A 216 -1.14 -12.65 -5.33
C LEU A 216 -0.50 -12.87 -3.96
N ASP A 217 -1.30 -13.25 -2.93
CA ASP A 217 -0.76 -13.43 -1.57
C ASP A 217 0.36 -14.47 -1.55
N GLY A 218 1.47 -14.12 -0.91
CA GLY A 218 2.66 -14.94 -0.83
C GLY A 218 3.54 -14.98 -2.08
N ARG A 219 3.09 -14.42 -3.22
CA ARG A 219 3.87 -14.36 -4.47
C ARG A 219 4.72 -13.08 -4.52
N ASP A 220 5.88 -13.14 -5.15
CA ASP A 220 6.77 -12.00 -5.41
C ASP A 220 7.00 -11.06 -4.22
N GLY A 221 6.95 -11.60 -2.99
CA GLY A 221 7.14 -10.79 -1.78
C GLY A 221 5.92 -9.98 -1.34
N VAL A 222 4.79 -10.17 -1.99
CA VAL A 222 3.53 -9.50 -1.69
C VAL A 222 2.80 -10.21 -0.55
N SER A 223 2.18 -9.43 0.33
CA SER A 223 1.13 -9.88 1.24
C SER A 223 -0.17 -9.19 0.87
N VAL A 224 -1.28 -9.92 0.87
CA VAL A 224 -2.61 -9.35 0.57
C VAL A 224 -3.48 -9.44 1.81
N VAL A 225 -4.10 -8.31 2.18
CA VAL A 225 -5.04 -8.22 3.29
C VAL A 225 -6.44 -7.98 2.75
N ASP A 226 -7.33 -8.94 2.96
CA ASP A 226 -8.73 -8.81 2.56
C ASP A 226 -9.50 -7.95 3.57
N ILE A 227 -9.56 -6.64 3.29
CA ILE A 227 -10.39 -5.71 4.06
C ILE A 227 -11.84 -5.69 3.57
N ARG A 228 -12.08 -6.14 2.33
CA ARG A 228 -13.40 -6.11 1.71
C ARG A 228 -14.40 -7.04 2.42
N THR A 229 -14.04 -8.29 2.62
CA THR A 229 -14.95 -9.30 3.21
C THR A 229 -15.54 -8.87 4.55
N PRO A 230 -14.76 -8.44 5.56
CA PRO A 230 -15.33 -7.98 6.83
C PRO A 230 -16.14 -6.68 6.70
N MET A 231 -15.82 -5.81 5.75
CA MET A 231 -16.62 -4.61 5.48
C MET A 231 -17.95 -4.94 4.81
N LEU A 232 -17.93 -5.85 3.83
CA LEU A 232 -19.15 -6.27 3.12
C LEU A 232 -20.15 -6.93 4.07
N ALA A 233 -19.68 -7.73 5.03
CA ALA A 233 -20.52 -8.33 6.07
C ALA A 233 -21.24 -7.28 6.94
N ARG A 234 -20.76 -6.04 6.95
CA ARG A 234 -21.30 -4.91 7.74
C ARG A 234 -21.55 -3.68 6.86
N ILE A 235 -21.91 -3.87 5.61
CA ILE A 235 -21.98 -2.78 4.62
C ILE A 235 -22.86 -1.62 5.06
N LYS A 236 -23.97 -1.89 5.76
CA LYS A 236 -24.89 -0.87 6.29
C LYS A 236 -24.28 0.00 7.40
N GLU A 237 -23.22 -0.48 8.06
CA GLU A 237 -22.52 0.21 9.14
C GLU A 237 -21.28 0.97 8.64
N THR A 238 -20.74 0.58 7.48
CA THR A 238 -19.41 1.02 7.02
C THR A 238 -19.43 2.21 6.08
N HIS A 239 -20.61 2.56 5.54
CA HIS A 239 -20.82 3.70 4.65
C HIS A 239 -22.03 4.50 5.14
N GLY A 240 -22.11 5.76 4.76
CA GLY A 240 -23.23 6.61 5.20
C GLY A 240 -23.39 7.93 4.44
N GLY A 241 -22.36 8.41 3.78
CA GLY A 241 -22.40 9.65 3.00
C GLY A 241 -22.56 9.39 1.51
N ASP A 242 -21.83 8.41 1.00
CA ASP A 242 -21.89 7.97 -0.39
C ASP A 242 -21.54 6.48 -0.47
N ALA A 243 -21.60 5.92 -1.68
CA ALA A 243 -21.31 4.50 -1.90
C ALA A 243 -19.81 4.18 -1.98
N ILE A 244 -18.94 5.18 -2.02
CA ILE A 244 -17.51 5.05 -2.29
C ILE A 244 -16.70 5.09 -1.00
N HIS A 245 -16.99 6.07 -0.13
CA HIS A 245 -16.14 6.41 0.99
C HIS A 245 -16.63 5.77 2.29
N PRO A 246 -15.80 4.92 2.91
CA PRO A 246 -16.10 4.39 4.24
C PRO A 246 -16.23 5.50 5.28
N ASN A 247 -17.19 5.34 6.17
CA ASN A 247 -17.31 6.18 7.36
C ASN A 247 -16.30 5.77 8.45
N ALA A 248 -16.37 6.38 9.63
CA ALA A 248 -15.45 6.07 10.73
C ALA A 248 -15.44 4.57 11.11
N ARG A 249 -16.60 3.89 11.07
CA ARG A 249 -16.69 2.45 11.34
C ARG A 249 -16.03 1.62 10.24
N GLY A 250 -16.21 2.01 8.98
CA GLY A 250 -15.55 1.38 7.84
C GLY A 250 -14.02 1.49 7.95
N HIS A 251 -13.51 2.68 8.23
CA HIS A 251 -12.07 2.88 8.48
C HIS A 251 -11.56 2.06 9.67
N ALA A 252 -12.34 1.93 10.74
CA ALA A 252 -11.95 1.08 11.88
C ALA A 252 -11.81 -0.38 11.47
N ILE A 253 -12.76 -0.93 10.70
CA ILE A 253 -12.70 -2.32 10.21
C ILE A 253 -11.49 -2.54 9.29
N MET A 254 -11.16 -1.58 8.41
CA MET A 254 -9.95 -1.64 7.58
C MET A 254 -8.69 -1.76 8.45
N ALA A 255 -8.57 -0.90 9.46
CA ALA A 255 -7.43 -0.87 10.37
C ALA A 255 -7.34 -2.15 11.24
N GLU A 256 -8.43 -2.56 11.86
CA GLU A 256 -8.52 -3.78 12.67
C GLU A 256 -8.09 -5.02 11.86
N THR A 257 -8.56 -5.11 10.61
CA THR A 257 -8.24 -6.23 9.72
C THR A 257 -6.76 -6.26 9.36
N PHE A 258 -6.16 -5.11 9.05
CA PHE A 258 -4.73 -4.97 8.80
C PHE A 258 -3.90 -5.35 10.03
N LEU A 259 -4.21 -4.75 11.18
CA LEU A 259 -3.47 -4.95 12.44
C LEU A 259 -3.50 -6.40 12.89
N LYS A 260 -4.62 -7.10 12.73
CA LYS A 260 -4.75 -8.52 13.03
C LYS A 260 -3.77 -9.39 12.23
N GLN A 261 -3.50 -9.03 10.96
CA GLN A 261 -2.61 -9.79 10.08
C GLN A 261 -1.15 -9.32 10.13
N TRP A 262 -0.90 -8.11 10.62
CA TRP A 262 0.41 -7.46 10.60
C TRP A 262 1.53 -8.29 11.24
N PRO A 263 1.37 -8.92 12.42
CA PRO A 263 2.42 -9.74 13.01
C PRO A 263 2.85 -10.92 12.12
N ALA A 264 1.89 -11.59 11.47
CA ALA A 264 2.16 -12.69 10.56
C ALA A 264 2.87 -12.21 9.28
N ILE A 265 2.47 -11.03 8.75
CA ILE A 265 3.11 -10.39 7.61
C ILE A 265 4.57 -10.06 7.94
N GLN A 266 4.84 -9.49 9.10
CA GLN A 266 6.20 -9.19 9.55
C GLN A 266 7.05 -10.45 9.75
N ALA A 267 6.49 -11.51 10.30
CA ALA A 267 7.18 -12.78 10.50
C ALA A 267 7.60 -13.42 9.17
N LYS A 268 6.70 -13.51 8.19
CA LYS A 268 7.02 -13.99 6.83
C LYS A 268 8.16 -13.19 6.19
N ALA A 269 8.27 -11.94 6.52
CA ALA A 269 9.26 -11.02 5.99
C ALA A 269 10.67 -11.22 6.58
N LYS A 270 10.81 -11.61 7.85
CA LYS A 270 12.10 -11.89 8.49
C LYS A 270 12.81 -13.08 7.85
N TYR A 271 12.08 -14.08 7.39
CA TYR A 271 12.65 -15.25 6.70
C TYR A 271 13.31 -14.92 5.35
N ARG A 272 12.90 -13.84 4.67
CA ARG A 272 13.47 -13.44 3.37
C ARG A 272 14.72 -12.55 3.46
N SER A 273 14.99 -11.91 4.59
CA SER A 273 16.14 -11.01 4.76
C SER A 273 17.47 -11.73 5.03
N ALA A 274 17.47 -13.06 5.10
CA ALA A 274 18.67 -13.87 5.30
C ALA A 274 19.45 -14.19 4.00
N SER A 275 19.13 -13.60 2.85
CA SER A 275 19.91 -13.74 1.61
C SER A 275 20.93 -12.60 1.49
N PRO A 276 22.26 -12.89 1.56
CA PRO A 276 23.28 -11.86 1.52
C PRO A 276 23.71 -11.57 0.09
N ASN A 277 23.04 -10.65 -0.60
CA ASN A 277 23.64 -9.96 -1.77
C ASN A 277 22.88 -8.69 -2.09
N ARG A 278 23.26 -7.61 -1.41
CA ARG A 278 22.88 -6.25 -1.82
C ARG A 278 24.15 -5.46 -2.08
N LYS A 279 24.57 -5.37 -3.37
CA LYS A 279 25.59 -4.39 -3.79
C LYS A 279 24.98 -2.99 -3.63
N GLN A 280 25.72 -2.14 -2.91
CA GLN A 280 25.39 -0.71 -2.75
C GLN A 280 25.75 0.02 -4.03
N ASP A 281 24.76 0.36 -4.86
CA ASP A 281 24.94 1.33 -5.94
C ASP A 281 24.37 2.68 -5.50
N LYS A 282 25.17 3.75 -5.71
CA LYS A 282 24.79 5.13 -5.39
C LYS A 282 23.55 5.57 -6.16
N PRO A 283 22.58 6.26 -5.53
CA PRO A 283 21.40 6.73 -6.23
C PRO A 283 21.71 7.93 -7.15
N PRO A 284 20.97 8.05 -8.28
CA PRO A 284 21.00 9.26 -9.12
C PRO A 284 20.28 10.42 -8.40
N VAL A 285 20.87 11.61 -8.49
CA VAL A 285 20.27 12.86 -7.99
C VAL A 285 19.13 13.26 -8.93
N VAL A 286 17.91 13.31 -8.40
CA VAL A 286 16.72 13.77 -9.13
C VAL A 286 16.39 15.21 -8.69
N PRO A 287 16.26 16.19 -9.61
CA PRO A 287 15.85 17.55 -9.28
C PRO A 287 14.36 17.59 -8.87
N PRO A 288 13.94 18.57 -8.04
CA PRO A 288 12.55 18.68 -7.59
C PRO A 288 11.60 18.98 -8.76
N PRO A 289 10.34 18.52 -8.72
CA PRO A 289 9.37 18.79 -9.78
C PRO A 289 9.05 20.29 -9.83
N ASN A 290 9.14 20.86 -11.03
CA ASN A 290 8.79 22.25 -11.30
C ASN A 290 7.34 22.52 -10.91
N SER A 291 7.14 23.52 -10.06
CA SER A 291 5.85 24.10 -9.76
C SER A 291 5.28 24.72 -11.05
N VAL A 292 4.21 24.14 -11.57
CA VAL A 292 3.43 24.74 -12.66
C VAL A 292 2.72 25.95 -12.06
N THR A 293 3.26 27.14 -12.36
CA THR A 293 2.55 28.41 -12.17
C THR A 293 1.40 28.48 -13.18
N VAL A 294 0.17 28.43 -12.67
CA VAL A 294 -1.03 28.72 -13.45
C VAL A 294 -1.12 30.23 -13.57
N GLU A 295 -0.86 30.77 -14.75
CA GLU A 295 -1.17 32.18 -15.07
C GLU A 295 -2.69 32.37 -15.11
N PRO A 296 -3.21 33.46 -14.51
CA PRO A 296 -4.63 33.80 -14.61
C PRO A 296 -4.91 34.35 -16.02
N ARG A 297 -5.81 33.71 -16.76
CA ARG A 297 -6.38 34.30 -17.98
C ARG A 297 -7.31 35.44 -17.56
N HIS A 298 -6.93 36.64 -17.94
CA HIS A 298 -7.80 37.84 -17.93
C HIS A 298 -8.78 37.77 -19.09
N SER A 299 -10.03 38.25 -18.79
CA SER A 299 -11.20 38.62 -19.60
C SER A 299 -11.87 37.52 -20.42
#